data_1e9664d621b9cbfd902eb3f7e94ed33e
#
_entry.id   1e9664d621b9cbfd902eb3f7e94ed33e
#
_cell.length_a   1.000
_cell.length_b   1.000
_cell.length_c   1.000
_cell.angle_alpha   90.00
_cell.angle_beta   90.00
_cell.angle_gamma   90.00
#
_symmetry.space_group_name_H-M   'P 1'
#
loop_
_entity.id
_entity.type
_entity.pdbx_description
1 polymer ?
#
loop_
_entity_poly.entity_id
_entity_poly.type
_entity_poly.pdbx_seq_one_letter_code
_entity_poly.pdbx_strand_id
1 'polypeptide(L)'
;MSRESSIAGEGKMSRVEFCTLGMFILDDIDFEGSRPSVKNVLGGAASFAVIGARLAAGKEYSRSVSWIVDVGSDFPPEVLDVITAWDTNCVIRRDPGRLTTRAWNGYGPNEKRAFKYLTPKLRLEPYMLSDSQVLSKTFHMVCSSSRCVSIVRHILQRREALAGGSNERPIFVWEPVPDMCTPEEQLKFLEACREVDVVSPNDLELGMMFGHPCWNEGSAEGKETVNQILDSGIGSRGEGYLVIRAGKDGSYAYSRGLRLWLPAYHQPTASGSSPVVDPTGAGNSFLGALAQGMVSEATASCGKYHSIPPALILATVAASFVVEQIGVPRQSTSHEGKELWNGIEFTERVRLYTHKFCRTLEESPQNHLQIN
;
A
#
# COMPACT_ATOMS: atom_id res chain seq x y z
N MET A 1 2.04 33.49 -49.32
CA MET A 1 2.96 33.12 -48.25
C MET A 1 2.16 32.95 -46.97
N SER A 2 1.63 31.77 -46.77
CA SER A 2 0.78 31.40 -45.65
C SER A 2 1.65 30.81 -44.56
N ARG A 3 1.60 31.37 -43.35
CA ARG A 3 2.26 30.82 -42.15
C ARG A 3 1.33 29.78 -41.53
N GLU A 4 1.68 28.53 -41.68
CA GLU A 4 1.11 27.46 -40.86
C GLU A 4 1.68 27.55 -39.43
N SER A 5 0.83 27.89 -38.47
CA SER A 5 1.11 27.80 -37.05
C SER A 5 0.85 26.35 -36.62
N SER A 6 1.91 25.58 -36.41
CA SER A 6 1.82 24.28 -35.72
C SER A 6 1.52 24.53 -34.25
N ILE A 7 0.29 24.27 -33.84
CA ILE A 7 -0.06 24.13 -32.42
C ILE A 7 0.40 22.74 -32.01
N ALA A 8 1.59 22.65 -31.43
CA ALA A 8 2.01 21.49 -30.68
C ALA A 8 1.15 21.44 -29.40
N GLY A 9 0.29 20.44 -29.33
CA GLY A 9 -0.47 20.15 -28.11
C GLY A 9 0.49 19.85 -26.97
N GLU A 10 0.60 20.76 -26.01
CA GLU A 10 1.21 20.49 -24.71
C GLU A 10 0.39 19.38 -24.05
N GLY A 11 0.90 18.15 -24.11
CA GLY A 11 0.37 17.04 -23.33
C GLY A 11 0.44 17.43 -21.87
N LYS A 12 -0.72 17.66 -21.25
CA LYS A 12 -0.86 17.93 -19.82
C LYS A 12 -0.15 16.80 -19.09
N MET A 13 1.08 17.03 -18.60
CA MET A 13 1.80 16.04 -17.77
C MET A 13 0.86 15.69 -16.62
N SER A 14 0.40 14.45 -16.56
CA SER A 14 -0.50 13.98 -15.51
C SER A 14 0.21 14.17 -14.17
N ARG A 15 -0.42 14.94 -13.27
CA ARG A 15 0.12 15.18 -11.93
C ARG A 15 0.24 13.84 -11.21
N VAL A 16 1.41 13.55 -10.66
CA VAL A 16 1.61 12.33 -9.86
C VAL A 16 0.78 12.45 -8.58
N GLU A 17 -0.06 11.44 -8.33
CA GLU A 17 -0.89 11.37 -7.13
C GLU A 17 -0.27 10.47 -6.08
N PHE A 18 0.28 9.34 -6.49
CA PHE A 18 0.89 8.35 -5.62
C PHE A 18 2.35 8.11 -5.97
N CYS A 19 3.21 8.05 -4.94
CA CYS A 19 4.59 7.59 -5.06
C CYS A 19 4.94 6.66 -3.89
N THR A 20 5.69 5.59 -4.16
CA THR A 20 6.20 4.71 -3.11
C THR A 20 7.72 4.77 -2.98
N LEU A 21 8.21 4.73 -1.74
CA LEU A 21 9.62 4.51 -1.40
C LEU A 21 9.90 3.05 -0.98
N GLY A 22 8.95 2.14 -1.22
CA GLY A 22 9.18 0.71 -1.12
C GLY A 22 10.23 0.23 -2.13
N MET A 23 10.88 -0.89 -1.85
CA MET A 23 11.81 -1.51 -2.81
C MET A 23 11.06 -2.44 -3.76
N PHE A 24 11.49 -2.43 -5.03
CA PHE A 24 11.24 -3.52 -5.96
C PHE A 24 12.16 -4.69 -5.63
N ILE A 25 11.64 -5.91 -5.63
CA ILE A 25 12.39 -7.14 -5.34
C ILE A 25 11.92 -8.23 -6.30
N LEU A 26 12.86 -9.06 -6.77
CA LEU A 26 12.56 -10.36 -7.37
C LEU A 26 12.60 -11.43 -6.28
N ASP A 27 11.49 -12.10 -6.05
CA ASP A 27 11.37 -13.16 -5.06
C ASP A 27 11.61 -14.54 -5.69
N ASP A 28 12.46 -15.35 -5.05
CA ASP A 28 12.59 -16.77 -5.29
C ASP A 28 11.84 -17.49 -4.16
N ILE A 29 10.92 -18.37 -4.50
CA ILE A 29 9.99 -18.99 -3.55
C ILE A 29 10.19 -20.50 -3.55
N ASP A 30 10.53 -21.04 -2.39
CA ASP A 30 10.61 -22.48 -2.13
C ASP A 30 9.43 -22.93 -1.27
N PHE A 31 8.81 -24.02 -1.68
CA PHE A 31 7.70 -24.64 -0.95
C PHE A 31 8.16 -25.92 -0.30
N GLU A 32 7.59 -26.25 0.85
CA GLU A 32 7.79 -27.54 1.47
C GLU A 32 7.19 -28.67 0.64
N GLY A 33 7.81 -29.85 0.65
CA GLY A 33 7.35 -31.06 -0.02
C GLY A 33 7.70 -31.09 -1.51
N SER A 34 6.79 -31.61 -2.34
CA SER A 34 7.02 -31.87 -3.77
C SER A 34 6.65 -30.73 -4.69
N ARG A 35 6.17 -29.61 -4.16
CA ARG A 35 5.81 -28.42 -4.97
C ARG A 35 7.08 -27.77 -5.52
N PRO A 36 7.19 -27.57 -6.84
CA PRO A 36 8.39 -26.98 -7.42
C PRO A 36 8.57 -25.51 -6.97
N SER A 37 9.83 -25.11 -6.78
CA SER A 37 10.20 -23.71 -6.52
C SER A 37 9.79 -22.80 -7.68
N VAL A 38 9.42 -21.56 -7.37
CA VAL A 38 9.12 -20.52 -8.33
C VAL A 38 10.15 -19.41 -8.22
N LYS A 39 10.75 -19.00 -9.33
CA LYS A 39 11.77 -17.95 -9.38
C LYS A 39 11.28 -16.72 -10.12
N ASN A 40 12.00 -15.62 -9.88
CA ASN A 40 11.72 -14.33 -10.55
C ASN A 40 10.28 -13.82 -10.33
N VAL A 41 9.69 -14.12 -9.19
CA VAL A 41 8.36 -13.60 -8.85
C VAL A 41 8.48 -12.10 -8.57
N LEU A 42 7.65 -11.31 -9.24
CA LEU A 42 7.56 -9.88 -9.01
C LEU A 42 7.07 -9.63 -7.59
N GLY A 43 7.90 -8.99 -6.77
CA GLY A 43 7.70 -8.83 -5.34
C GLY A 43 8.24 -7.51 -4.80
N GLY A 44 8.36 -7.46 -3.48
CA GLY A 44 8.76 -6.26 -2.74
C GLY A 44 7.61 -5.30 -2.47
N ALA A 45 7.79 -4.47 -1.45
CA ALA A 45 6.76 -3.53 -0.99
C ALA A 45 6.32 -2.56 -2.09
N ALA A 46 7.25 -2.12 -2.98
CA ALA A 46 6.90 -1.22 -4.07
C ALA A 46 5.92 -1.85 -5.04
N SER A 47 6.19 -3.05 -5.53
CA SER A 47 5.38 -3.70 -6.56
C SER A 47 3.94 -3.90 -6.11
N PHE A 48 3.76 -4.37 -4.87
CA PHE A 48 2.44 -4.57 -4.30
C PHE A 48 1.73 -3.27 -3.98
N ALA A 49 2.41 -2.25 -3.47
CA ALA A 49 1.79 -0.94 -3.25
C ALA A 49 1.38 -0.27 -4.57
N VAL A 50 2.22 -0.39 -5.60
CA VAL A 50 1.91 0.13 -6.93
C VAL A 50 0.71 -0.57 -7.55
N ILE A 51 0.62 -1.91 -7.47
CA ILE A 51 -0.55 -2.61 -8.02
C ILE A 51 -1.84 -2.23 -7.28
N GLY A 52 -1.78 -2.06 -5.95
CA GLY A 52 -2.91 -1.56 -5.17
C GLY A 52 -3.32 -0.15 -5.59
N ALA A 53 -2.37 0.78 -5.70
CA ALA A 53 -2.64 2.14 -6.16
C ALA A 53 -3.16 2.16 -7.61
N ARG A 54 -2.60 1.33 -8.51
CA ARG A 54 -3.02 1.19 -9.90
C ARG A 54 -4.46 0.67 -10.04
N LEU A 55 -4.85 -0.30 -9.21
CA LEU A 55 -6.22 -0.79 -9.13
C LEU A 55 -7.18 0.33 -8.70
N ALA A 56 -6.84 1.08 -7.65
CA ALA A 56 -7.65 2.18 -7.13
C ALA A 56 -7.73 3.38 -8.09
N ALA A 57 -6.63 3.69 -8.80
CA ALA A 57 -6.60 4.75 -9.81
C ALA A 57 -7.43 4.42 -11.05
N GLY A 58 -7.57 3.13 -11.40
CA GLY A 58 -8.17 2.70 -12.64
C GLY A 58 -7.27 2.97 -13.87
N LYS A 59 -7.72 2.55 -15.03
CA LYS A 59 -6.95 2.67 -16.28
C LYS A 59 -6.71 4.12 -16.69
N GLU A 60 -7.68 4.98 -16.50
CA GLU A 60 -7.63 6.39 -16.93
C GLU A 60 -6.55 7.19 -16.18
N TYR A 61 -6.37 6.90 -14.87
CA TYR A 61 -5.40 7.58 -14.01
C TYR A 61 -4.17 6.73 -13.69
N SER A 62 -3.92 5.67 -14.47
CA SER A 62 -2.79 4.74 -14.26
C SER A 62 -1.44 5.46 -14.14
N ARG A 63 -1.23 6.51 -14.94
CA ARG A 63 0.00 7.30 -14.95
C ARG A 63 0.13 8.31 -13.81
N SER A 64 -0.90 8.48 -12.98
CA SER A 64 -0.78 9.21 -11.71
C SER A 64 -0.06 8.41 -10.63
N VAL A 65 0.14 7.09 -10.84
CA VAL A 65 0.87 6.19 -9.96
C VAL A 65 2.33 6.12 -10.39
N SER A 66 3.25 6.57 -9.54
CA SER A 66 4.68 6.63 -9.84
C SER A 66 5.53 5.81 -8.87
N TRP A 67 6.61 5.24 -9.39
CA TRP A 67 7.57 4.44 -8.64
C TRP A 67 8.90 4.29 -9.37
N ILE A 68 9.89 3.74 -8.67
CA ILE A 68 11.22 3.48 -9.21
C ILE A 68 11.48 1.97 -9.17
N VAL A 69 11.97 1.44 -10.29
CA VAL A 69 12.41 0.05 -10.42
C VAL A 69 13.90 0.03 -10.74
N ASP A 70 14.69 -0.46 -9.79
CA ASP A 70 16.13 -0.63 -9.97
C ASP A 70 16.42 -2.02 -10.51
N VAL A 71 16.88 -2.09 -11.75
CA VAL A 71 17.17 -3.34 -12.45
C VAL A 71 18.66 -3.56 -12.61
N GLY A 72 19.09 -4.78 -12.32
CA GLY A 72 20.45 -5.25 -12.51
C GLY A 72 20.64 -5.98 -13.84
N SER A 73 21.82 -6.63 -14.00
CA SER A 73 22.17 -7.39 -15.20
C SER A 73 21.36 -8.67 -15.41
N ASP A 74 20.71 -9.17 -14.33
CA ASP A 74 19.93 -10.41 -14.30
C ASP A 74 18.41 -10.17 -14.35
N PHE A 75 17.96 -8.96 -14.73
CA PHE A 75 16.56 -8.62 -14.72
C PHE A 75 15.79 -9.32 -15.85
N PRO A 76 14.72 -10.11 -15.52
CA PRO A 76 14.01 -10.91 -16.51
C PRO A 76 13.15 -10.03 -17.44
N PRO A 77 13.22 -10.22 -18.78
CA PRO A 77 12.39 -9.46 -19.73
C PRO A 77 10.89 -9.60 -19.47
N GLU A 78 10.42 -10.80 -19.10
CA GLU A 78 9.02 -11.08 -18.81
C GLU A 78 8.46 -10.27 -17.64
N VAL A 79 9.28 -9.92 -16.67
CA VAL A 79 8.90 -9.04 -15.56
C VAL A 79 8.72 -7.60 -16.05
N LEU A 80 9.55 -7.17 -17.02
CA LEU A 80 9.42 -5.86 -17.63
C LEU A 80 8.09 -5.73 -18.39
N ASP A 81 7.68 -6.79 -19.10
CA ASP A 81 6.41 -6.80 -19.83
C ASP A 81 5.23 -6.62 -18.88
N VAL A 82 5.24 -7.31 -17.73
CA VAL A 82 4.20 -7.17 -16.69
C VAL A 82 4.15 -5.73 -16.16
N ILE A 83 5.31 -5.15 -15.80
CA ILE A 83 5.40 -3.78 -15.27
C ILE A 83 4.89 -2.76 -16.31
N THR A 84 5.28 -2.96 -17.57
CA THR A 84 4.89 -2.07 -18.69
C THR A 84 3.38 -2.13 -18.93
N ALA A 85 2.77 -3.32 -18.85
CA ALA A 85 1.33 -3.50 -19.04
C ALA A 85 0.48 -2.74 -18.01
N TRP A 86 1.00 -2.44 -16.82
CA TRP A 86 0.30 -1.63 -15.83
C TRP A 86 0.11 -0.17 -16.23
N ASP A 87 0.87 0.30 -17.22
CA ASP A 87 0.85 1.68 -17.76
C ASP A 87 0.98 2.76 -16.67
N THR A 88 1.84 2.52 -15.68
CA THR A 88 2.15 3.46 -14.59
C THR A 88 3.29 4.40 -14.97
N ASN A 89 3.49 5.47 -14.22
CA ASN A 89 4.67 6.33 -14.33
C ASN A 89 5.89 5.67 -13.64
N CYS A 90 6.36 4.58 -14.25
CA CYS A 90 7.48 3.78 -13.77
C CYS A 90 8.81 4.36 -14.26
N VAL A 91 9.71 4.67 -13.33
CA VAL A 91 11.09 5.06 -13.62
C VAL A 91 11.99 3.84 -13.49
N ILE A 92 12.45 3.29 -14.61
CA ILE A 92 13.37 2.14 -14.63
C ILE A 92 14.80 2.66 -14.64
N ARG A 93 15.58 2.35 -13.58
CA ARG A 93 17.00 2.67 -13.50
C ARG A 93 17.81 1.39 -13.71
N ARG A 94 18.70 1.41 -14.71
CA ARG A 94 19.52 0.25 -15.12
C ARG A 94 20.95 0.39 -14.59
N ASP A 95 21.41 -0.65 -13.91
CA ASP A 95 22.80 -0.76 -13.45
C ASP A 95 23.33 -2.15 -13.76
N PRO A 96 24.07 -2.32 -14.88
CA PRO A 96 24.65 -3.61 -15.28
C PRO A 96 25.77 -4.08 -14.37
N GLY A 97 26.28 -3.22 -13.48
CA GLY A 97 27.36 -3.55 -12.55
C GLY A 97 26.89 -4.34 -11.31
N ARG A 98 25.57 -4.55 -11.17
CA ARG A 98 24.99 -5.30 -10.03
C ARG A 98 23.89 -6.25 -10.47
N LEU A 99 23.49 -7.14 -9.56
CA LEU A 99 22.26 -7.91 -9.73
C LEU A 99 21.04 -7.07 -9.25
N THR A 100 19.86 -7.38 -9.76
CA THR A 100 18.59 -6.90 -9.26
C THR A 100 18.44 -7.26 -7.78
N THR A 101 17.76 -6.44 -6.99
CA THR A 101 17.47 -6.79 -5.59
C THR A 101 16.61 -8.05 -5.55
N ARG A 102 17.12 -9.08 -4.89
CA ARG A 102 16.49 -10.41 -4.79
C ARG A 102 16.30 -10.81 -3.34
N ALA A 103 15.24 -11.55 -3.10
CA ALA A 103 14.97 -12.20 -1.84
C ALA A 103 14.53 -13.66 -2.05
N TRP A 104 14.76 -14.47 -1.04
CA TRP A 104 14.27 -15.83 -0.95
C TRP A 104 13.16 -15.89 0.10
N ASN A 105 12.10 -16.60 -0.25
CA ASN A 105 10.96 -16.89 0.62
C ASN A 105 10.82 -18.41 0.74
N GLY A 106 10.93 -18.95 1.94
CA GLY A 106 10.68 -20.35 2.23
C GLY A 106 9.36 -20.53 2.97
N TYR A 107 8.49 -21.38 2.45
CA TYR A 107 7.23 -21.75 3.09
C TYR A 107 7.40 -23.10 3.77
N GLY A 108 7.43 -23.14 5.10
CA GLY A 108 7.55 -24.31 5.94
C GLY A 108 6.20 -24.76 6.51
N PRO A 109 6.22 -25.83 7.38
CA PRO A 109 5.01 -26.35 8.02
C PRO A 109 4.33 -25.27 8.88
N ASN A 110 2.99 -25.33 8.94
CA ASN A 110 2.17 -24.41 9.71
C ASN A 110 2.32 -22.94 9.31
N GLU A 111 2.41 -22.66 8.00
CA GLU A 111 2.52 -21.31 7.43
C GLU A 111 3.75 -20.52 7.93
N LYS A 112 4.72 -21.17 8.55
CA LYS A 112 5.97 -20.52 8.94
C LYS A 112 6.71 -20.09 7.69
N ARG A 113 6.90 -18.77 7.57
CA ARG A 113 7.61 -18.15 6.47
C ARG A 113 8.99 -17.73 6.91
N ALA A 114 10.01 -18.18 6.15
CA ALA A 114 11.36 -17.68 6.26
C ALA A 114 11.63 -16.69 5.12
N PHE A 115 12.38 -15.62 5.42
CA PHE A 115 12.70 -14.58 4.45
C PHE A 115 14.18 -14.22 4.54
N LYS A 116 14.87 -14.11 3.40
CA LYS A 116 16.26 -13.72 3.33
C LYS A 116 16.56 -12.92 2.07
N TYR A 117 17.24 -11.78 2.19
CA TYR A 117 17.82 -11.11 1.03
C TYR A 117 18.97 -11.91 0.44
N LEU A 118 18.93 -12.09 -0.87
CA LEU A 118 20.00 -12.77 -1.63
C LEU A 118 21.01 -11.76 -2.20
N THR A 119 20.62 -10.50 -2.34
CA THR A 119 21.47 -9.40 -2.80
C THR A 119 21.40 -8.23 -1.82
N PRO A 120 22.34 -7.29 -1.85
CA PRO A 120 22.28 -6.09 -1.02
C PRO A 120 20.98 -5.30 -1.24
N LYS A 121 20.40 -4.80 -0.14
CA LYS A 121 19.18 -3.94 -0.18
C LYS A 121 19.50 -2.61 -0.85
N LEU A 122 18.78 -2.26 -1.90
CA LEU A 122 18.83 -0.94 -2.49
C LEU A 122 17.60 -0.13 -2.06
N ARG A 123 17.72 0.53 -0.90
CA ARG A 123 16.65 1.36 -0.37
C ARG A 123 16.53 2.66 -1.17
N LEU A 124 15.29 3.06 -1.46
CA LEU A 124 15.02 4.34 -2.07
C LEU A 124 15.09 5.47 -1.03
N GLU A 125 15.78 6.55 -1.41
CA GLU A 125 15.93 7.74 -0.61
C GLU A 125 15.23 8.93 -1.28
N PRO A 126 14.76 9.94 -0.53
CA PRO A 126 14.07 11.09 -1.11
C PRO A 126 14.85 11.82 -2.20
N TYR A 127 16.18 11.87 -2.11
CA TYR A 127 17.02 12.53 -3.14
C TYR A 127 17.04 11.80 -4.47
N MET A 128 16.60 10.54 -4.52
CA MET A 128 16.51 9.73 -5.74
C MET A 128 15.23 9.99 -6.53
N LEU A 129 14.24 10.64 -5.92
CA LEU A 129 12.97 10.96 -6.56
C LEU A 129 13.15 12.12 -7.55
N SER A 130 12.47 12.05 -8.68
CA SER A 130 12.33 13.20 -9.58
C SER A 130 11.47 14.30 -8.94
N ASP A 131 11.53 15.51 -9.47
CA ASP A 131 10.74 16.62 -8.95
C ASP A 131 9.23 16.34 -9.04
N SER A 132 8.77 15.70 -10.12
CA SER A 132 7.38 15.29 -10.26
C SER A 132 6.96 14.25 -9.20
N GLN A 133 7.86 13.33 -8.84
CA GLN A 133 7.63 12.37 -7.76
C GLN A 133 7.62 13.04 -6.39
N VAL A 134 8.53 13.99 -6.14
CA VAL A 134 8.54 14.77 -4.89
C VAL A 134 7.24 15.56 -4.71
N LEU A 135 6.62 16.02 -5.81
CA LEU A 135 5.36 16.75 -5.80
C LEU A 135 4.10 15.85 -5.77
N SER A 136 4.25 14.54 -5.55
CA SER A 136 3.12 13.61 -5.41
C SER A 136 2.16 14.04 -4.29
N LYS A 137 0.87 13.70 -4.44
CA LYS A 137 -0.14 13.98 -3.41
C LYS A 137 -0.02 13.03 -2.21
N THR A 138 0.44 11.78 -2.45
CA THR A 138 0.64 10.76 -1.40
C THR A 138 1.96 10.03 -1.53
N PHE A 139 2.47 9.58 -0.38
CA PHE A 139 3.67 8.74 -0.28
C PHE A 139 3.38 7.49 0.54
N HIS A 140 3.76 6.33 0.01
CA HIS A 140 3.78 5.08 0.74
C HIS A 140 5.21 4.74 1.16
N MET A 141 5.40 4.37 2.42
CA MET A 141 6.71 4.09 3.01
C MET A 141 6.66 2.83 3.87
N VAL A 142 7.67 1.96 3.73
CA VAL A 142 7.91 0.80 4.60
C VAL A 142 9.31 0.94 5.18
N CYS A 143 9.42 1.32 6.45
CA CYS A 143 10.71 1.61 7.07
C CYS A 143 10.63 1.68 8.60
N SER A 144 11.80 1.76 9.26
CA SER A 144 11.89 2.02 10.69
C SER A 144 11.37 3.43 11.04
N SER A 145 10.99 3.62 12.30
CA SER A 145 10.50 4.89 12.83
C SER A 145 11.46 6.07 12.55
N SER A 146 12.74 5.92 12.85
CA SER A 146 13.73 6.97 12.61
C SER A 146 13.88 7.31 11.12
N ARG A 147 13.81 6.30 10.25
CA ARG A 147 13.87 6.50 8.80
C ARG A 147 12.59 7.16 8.27
N CYS A 148 11.43 6.83 8.82
CA CYS A 148 10.15 7.48 8.51
C CYS A 148 10.25 9.00 8.73
N VAL A 149 10.68 9.43 9.92
CA VAL A 149 10.87 10.84 10.26
C VAL A 149 11.84 11.52 9.28
N SER A 150 12.98 10.88 8.98
CA SER A 150 13.97 11.42 8.04
C SER A 150 13.40 11.59 6.63
N ILE A 151 12.69 10.58 6.10
CA ILE A 151 12.07 10.61 4.76
C ILE A 151 11.05 11.74 4.66
N VAL A 152 10.14 11.85 5.63
CA VAL A 152 9.10 12.88 5.66
C VAL A 152 9.72 14.27 5.61
N ARG A 153 10.70 14.55 6.48
CA ARG A 153 11.39 15.86 6.56
C ARG A 153 12.11 16.20 5.27
N HIS A 154 12.84 15.25 4.68
CA HIS A 154 13.54 15.49 3.41
C HIS A 154 12.58 15.73 2.24
N ILE A 155 11.45 15.01 2.15
CA ILE A 155 10.43 15.25 1.13
C ILE A 155 9.84 16.65 1.30
N LEU A 156 9.45 17.03 2.51
CA LEU A 156 8.89 18.35 2.79
C LEU A 156 9.88 19.47 2.46
N GLN A 157 11.14 19.34 2.84
CA GLN A 157 12.20 20.30 2.52
C GLN A 157 12.40 20.44 1.00
N ARG A 158 12.41 19.33 0.25
CA ARG A 158 12.52 19.37 -1.21
C ARG A 158 11.31 20.02 -1.86
N ARG A 159 10.10 19.73 -1.35
CA ARG A 159 8.86 20.35 -1.85
C ARG A 159 8.86 21.86 -1.66
N GLU A 160 9.30 22.33 -0.50
CA GLU A 160 9.43 23.76 -0.21
C GLU A 160 10.35 24.45 -1.22
N ALA A 161 11.47 23.82 -1.57
CA ALA A 161 12.41 24.36 -2.56
C ALA A 161 11.84 24.39 -3.97
N LEU A 162 10.96 23.42 -4.35
CA LEU A 162 10.40 23.30 -5.70
C LEU A 162 9.15 24.17 -5.91
N ALA A 163 8.32 24.34 -4.91
CA ALA A 163 6.95 24.84 -5.08
C ALA A 163 6.81 26.37 -5.03
N GLY A 164 7.89 27.13 -4.83
CA GLY A 164 7.81 28.60 -4.82
C GLY A 164 6.77 29.19 -3.85
N GLY A 165 6.40 28.44 -2.79
CA GLY A 165 5.47 28.89 -1.74
C GLY A 165 4.04 28.34 -1.81
N SER A 166 3.65 27.54 -2.83
CA SER A 166 2.34 26.86 -2.88
C SER A 166 2.45 25.42 -2.38
N ASN A 167 2.29 25.20 -1.08
CA ASN A 167 2.66 23.93 -0.46
C ASN A 167 1.51 23.26 0.28
N GLU A 168 0.68 22.56 -0.46
CA GLU A 168 -0.18 21.55 0.16
C GLU A 168 0.69 20.38 0.64
N ARG A 169 0.64 20.08 1.96
CA ARG A 169 1.35 18.93 2.54
C ARG A 169 0.81 17.64 1.92
N PRO A 170 1.66 16.74 1.41
CA PRO A 170 1.21 15.44 0.92
C PRO A 170 0.78 14.55 2.08
N ILE A 171 -0.03 13.55 1.78
CA ILE A 171 -0.41 12.49 2.72
C ILE A 171 0.72 11.45 2.79
N PHE A 172 1.19 11.16 3.99
CA PHE A 172 2.17 10.11 4.25
C PHE A 172 1.49 8.88 4.86
N VAL A 173 1.60 7.74 4.17
CA VAL A 173 1.11 6.43 4.63
C VAL A 173 2.32 5.58 4.97
N TRP A 174 2.46 5.21 6.25
CA TRP A 174 3.63 4.50 6.76
C TRP A 174 3.29 3.15 7.34
N GLU A 175 4.05 2.14 6.93
CA GLU A 175 4.11 0.81 7.51
C GLU A 175 5.42 0.66 8.31
N PRO A 176 5.38 0.41 9.62
CA PRO A 176 6.58 0.09 10.37
C PRO A 176 7.14 -1.26 9.89
N VAL A 177 8.47 -1.34 9.73
CA VAL A 177 9.11 -2.57 9.28
C VAL A 177 9.10 -3.61 10.40
N PRO A 178 8.74 -4.89 10.13
CA PRO A 178 8.54 -5.91 11.17
C PRO A 178 9.72 -6.09 12.12
N ASP A 179 10.95 -6.06 11.59
CA ASP A 179 12.19 -6.26 12.38
C ASP A 179 12.39 -5.19 13.48
N MET A 180 11.68 -4.07 13.40
CA MET A 180 11.78 -2.94 14.34
C MET A 180 10.49 -2.76 15.16
N CYS A 181 9.56 -3.70 15.09
CA CYS A 181 8.34 -3.70 15.92
C CYS A 181 8.64 -4.37 17.26
N THR A 182 9.37 -3.67 18.13
CA THR A 182 9.76 -4.14 19.46
C THR A 182 9.45 -3.09 20.52
N PRO A 183 9.32 -3.47 21.81
CA PRO A 183 9.02 -2.52 22.89
C PRO A 183 10.09 -1.40 23.02
N GLU A 184 11.35 -1.70 22.69
CA GLU A 184 12.44 -0.72 22.74
C GLU A 184 12.28 0.39 21.69
N GLU A 185 11.58 0.13 20.60
CA GLU A 185 11.31 1.09 19.53
C GLU A 185 9.99 1.86 19.72
N GLN A 186 9.19 1.54 20.75
CA GLN A 186 7.86 2.12 20.98
C GLN A 186 7.86 3.65 21.03
N LEU A 187 8.78 4.27 21.76
CA LEU A 187 8.86 5.73 21.86
C LEU A 187 9.14 6.37 20.51
N LYS A 188 10.07 5.81 19.73
CA LYS A 188 10.37 6.30 18.37
C LYS A 188 9.20 6.07 17.43
N PHE A 189 8.45 4.98 17.60
CA PHE A 189 7.22 4.73 16.86
C PHE A 189 6.18 5.82 17.11
N LEU A 190 5.93 6.18 18.38
CA LEU A 190 4.99 7.24 18.74
C LEU A 190 5.46 8.62 18.23
N GLU A 191 6.76 8.88 18.22
CA GLU A 191 7.32 10.09 17.60
C GLU A 191 7.08 10.11 16.08
N ALA A 192 7.31 9.00 15.38
CA ALA A 192 7.10 8.90 13.95
C ALA A 192 5.63 9.02 13.56
N CYS A 193 4.70 8.54 14.40
CA CYS A 193 3.25 8.71 14.19
C CYS A 193 2.85 10.18 14.00
N ARG A 194 3.50 11.11 14.68
CA ARG A 194 3.22 12.56 14.58
C ARG A 194 3.65 13.17 13.24
N GLU A 195 4.50 12.48 12.50
CA GLU A 195 5.01 12.95 11.20
C GLU A 195 4.20 12.43 10.01
N VAL A 196 3.32 11.43 10.19
CA VAL A 196 2.59 10.76 9.10
C VAL A 196 1.08 10.89 9.29
N ASP A 197 0.33 10.84 8.19
CA ASP A 197 -1.12 11.01 8.22
C ASP A 197 -1.84 9.67 8.44
N VAL A 198 -1.20 8.56 8.01
CA VAL A 198 -1.66 7.19 8.29
C VAL A 198 -0.48 6.36 8.77
N VAL A 199 -0.62 5.76 9.94
CA VAL A 199 0.27 4.68 10.42
C VAL A 199 -0.48 3.36 10.35
N SER A 200 0.13 2.35 9.72
CA SER A 200 -0.56 1.09 9.50
C SER A 200 0.33 -0.13 9.78
N PRO A 201 0.44 -0.56 11.02
CA PRO A 201 0.98 -1.88 11.36
C PRO A 201 -0.05 -2.98 11.02
N ASN A 202 0.42 -4.23 10.96
CA ASN A 202 -0.48 -5.36 11.12
C ASN A 202 -0.69 -5.67 12.62
N ASP A 203 -1.58 -6.60 12.94
CA ASP A 203 -1.94 -7.01 14.29
C ASP A 203 -0.74 -7.59 15.08
N LEU A 204 0.12 -8.37 14.42
CA LEU A 204 1.35 -8.91 15.02
C LEU A 204 2.36 -7.80 15.30
N GLU A 205 2.64 -6.95 14.31
CA GLU A 205 3.55 -5.82 14.42
C GLU A 205 3.14 -4.87 15.54
N LEU A 206 1.86 -4.56 15.62
CA LEU A 206 1.33 -3.68 16.65
C LEU A 206 1.42 -4.33 18.04
N GLY A 207 1.04 -5.60 18.16
CA GLY A 207 1.17 -6.34 19.41
C GLY A 207 2.61 -6.37 19.89
N MET A 208 3.55 -6.78 19.03
CA MET A 208 4.99 -6.86 19.37
C MET A 208 5.56 -5.51 19.79
N MET A 209 5.18 -4.41 19.12
CA MET A 209 5.59 -3.05 19.47
C MET A 209 5.20 -2.66 20.89
N PHE A 210 4.09 -3.19 21.40
CA PHE A 210 3.57 -2.90 22.73
C PHE A 210 3.76 -4.04 23.74
N GLY A 211 4.64 -5.01 23.42
CA GLY A 211 5.02 -6.10 24.31
C GLY A 211 4.02 -7.25 24.40
N HIS A 212 3.12 -7.37 23.42
CA HIS A 212 2.13 -8.44 23.31
C HIS A 212 2.40 -9.32 22.09
N PRO A 213 2.03 -10.61 22.10
CA PRO A 213 2.22 -11.49 20.93
C PRO A 213 1.47 -11.05 19.69
N CYS A 214 0.29 -10.45 19.88
CA CYS A 214 -0.58 -9.94 18.82
C CYS A 214 -1.53 -8.90 19.40
N TRP A 215 -1.89 -7.90 18.62
CA TRP A 215 -2.95 -6.97 18.98
C TRP A 215 -4.33 -7.63 18.84
N ASN A 216 -5.23 -7.34 19.77
CA ASN A 216 -6.60 -7.83 19.75
C ASN A 216 -7.57 -6.69 20.13
N GLU A 217 -8.49 -6.35 19.24
CA GLU A 217 -9.48 -5.28 19.45
C GLU A 217 -10.36 -5.53 20.67
N GLY A 218 -10.74 -6.80 20.94
CA GLY A 218 -11.60 -7.19 22.06
C GLY A 218 -10.93 -7.13 23.42
N SER A 219 -9.58 -7.08 23.50
CA SER A 219 -8.85 -7.08 24.76
C SER A 219 -8.73 -5.69 25.38
N ALA A 220 -8.53 -5.63 26.70
CA ALA A 220 -8.27 -4.39 27.41
C ALA A 220 -6.93 -3.77 26.96
N GLU A 221 -5.90 -4.60 26.79
CA GLU A 221 -4.57 -4.22 26.34
C GLU A 221 -4.59 -3.66 24.90
N GLY A 222 -5.41 -4.28 24.01
CA GLY A 222 -5.57 -3.79 22.64
C GLY A 222 -6.23 -2.41 22.58
N LYS A 223 -7.22 -2.15 23.42
CA LYS A 223 -7.86 -0.84 23.55
C LYS A 223 -6.92 0.20 24.13
N GLU A 224 -6.15 -0.17 25.15
CA GLU A 224 -5.14 0.71 25.76
C GLU A 224 -4.06 1.09 24.74
N THR A 225 -3.57 0.13 23.94
CA THR A 225 -2.62 0.37 22.85
C THR A 225 -3.15 1.41 21.86
N VAL A 226 -4.41 1.27 21.42
CA VAL A 226 -5.04 2.24 20.50
C VAL A 226 -5.13 3.61 21.13
N ASN A 227 -5.61 3.70 22.39
CA ASN A 227 -5.74 4.96 23.12
C ASN A 227 -4.38 5.66 23.28
N GLN A 228 -3.33 4.93 23.67
CA GLN A 228 -1.99 5.47 23.83
C GLN A 228 -1.44 6.07 22.51
N ILE A 229 -1.69 5.43 21.37
CA ILE A 229 -1.30 5.94 20.06
C ILE A 229 -2.09 7.20 19.70
N LEU A 230 -3.40 7.20 19.88
CA LEU A 230 -4.27 8.34 19.59
C LEU A 230 -3.96 9.54 20.48
N ASP A 231 -3.69 9.31 21.78
CA ASP A 231 -3.32 10.35 22.74
C ASP A 231 -1.96 10.95 22.43
N SER A 232 -1.01 10.14 21.92
CA SER A 232 0.28 10.66 21.47
C SER A 232 0.15 11.54 20.22
N GLY A 233 -0.92 11.39 19.46
CA GLY A 233 -1.23 12.11 18.22
C GLY A 233 -0.66 11.45 16.97
N ILE A 234 -1.45 11.42 15.90
CA ILE A 234 -1.06 10.98 14.56
C ILE A 234 -1.18 12.16 13.61
N GLY A 235 -0.13 12.42 12.83
CA GLY A 235 -0.06 13.57 11.93
C GLY A 235 0.27 14.88 12.64
N SER A 236 0.67 15.87 11.85
CA SER A 236 1.13 17.18 12.35
C SER A 236 0.06 17.96 13.11
N ARG A 237 -1.23 17.60 12.97
CA ARG A 237 -2.37 18.19 13.68
C ARG A 237 -3.03 17.25 14.68
N GLY A 238 -2.54 16.00 14.79
CA GLY A 238 -3.18 14.97 15.61
C GLY A 238 -4.51 14.45 15.05
N GLU A 239 -4.76 14.62 13.76
CA GLU A 239 -6.00 14.25 13.05
C GLU A 239 -5.82 13.03 12.12
N GLY A 240 -4.65 12.40 12.16
CA GLY A 240 -4.32 11.23 11.35
C GLY A 240 -5.01 9.96 11.82
N TYR A 241 -4.70 8.87 11.13
CA TYR A 241 -5.36 7.58 11.31
C TYR A 241 -4.37 6.48 11.69
N LEU A 242 -4.77 5.66 12.66
CA LEU A 242 -4.21 4.34 12.90
C LEU A 242 -5.06 3.33 12.11
N VAL A 243 -4.43 2.60 11.18
CA VAL A 243 -5.11 1.56 10.39
C VAL A 243 -4.43 0.23 10.66
N ILE A 244 -5.09 -0.66 11.39
CA ILE A 244 -4.56 -1.97 11.78
C ILE A 244 -5.05 -3.00 10.77
N ARG A 245 -4.12 -3.72 10.15
CA ARG A 245 -4.39 -4.79 9.16
C ARG A 245 -4.38 -6.13 9.89
N ALA A 246 -5.54 -6.76 10.01
CA ALA A 246 -5.74 -7.99 10.79
C ALA A 246 -6.02 -9.23 9.92
N GLY A 247 -5.42 -9.30 8.73
CA GLY A 247 -5.51 -10.45 7.83
C GLY A 247 -6.95 -10.89 7.54
N LYS A 248 -7.30 -12.12 7.93
CA LYS A 248 -8.66 -12.68 7.77
C LYS A 248 -9.74 -11.94 8.58
N ASP A 249 -9.34 -11.25 9.64
CA ASP A 249 -10.24 -10.49 10.51
C ASP A 249 -10.49 -9.07 9.97
N GLY A 250 -9.89 -8.73 8.81
CA GLY A 250 -10.13 -7.48 8.10
C GLY A 250 -9.21 -6.35 8.52
N SER A 251 -9.75 -5.14 8.66
CA SER A 251 -8.99 -3.96 9.06
C SER A 251 -9.77 -3.07 10.01
N TYR A 252 -9.04 -2.41 10.90
CA TYR A 252 -9.58 -1.47 11.89
C TYR A 252 -8.96 -0.10 11.66
N ALA A 253 -9.78 0.94 11.63
CA ALA A 253 -9.33 2.31 11.48
C ALA A 253 -9.78 3.15 12.67
N TYR A 254 -8.84 3.89 13.26
CA TYR A 254 -9.06 4.73 14.42
C TYR A 254 -8.52 6.14 14.18
N SER A 255 -9.28 7.12 14.62
CA SER A 255 -8.85 8.49 14.83
C SER A 255 -9.59 9.08 16.04
N ARG A 256 -9.40 10.36 16.34
CA ARG A 256 -10.11 11.00 17.46
C ARG A 256 -11.64 10.95 17.35
N GLY A 257 -12.19 10.89 16.12
CA GLY A 257 -13.63 10.89 15.86
C GLY A 257 -14.13 9.66 15.11
N LEU A 258 -13.28 8.66 14.86
CA LEU A 258 -13.64 7.49 14.06
C LEU A 258 -13.16 6.20 14.72
N ARG A 259 -14.07 5.24 14.83
CA ARG A 259 -13.76 3.82 15.02
C ARG A 259 -14.52 3.05 13.96
N LEU A 260 -13.80 2.40 13.06
CA LEU A 260 -14.38 1.67 11.94
C LEU A 260 -13.69 0.32 11.78
N TRP A 261 -14.48 -0.73 11.64
CA TRP A 261 -13.99 -2.05 11.23
C TRP A 261 -14.55 -2.40 9.85
N LEU A 262 -13.69 -2.93 8.98
CA LEU A 262 -14.08 -3.52 7.70
C LEU A 262 -13.66 -4.99 7.66
N PRO A 263 -14.58 -5.92 7.37
CA PRO A 263 -14.22 -7.34 7.22
C PRO A 263 -13.30 -7.55 6.04
N ALA A 264 -12.48 -8.60 6.06
CA ALA A 264 -11.73 -9.02 4.88
C ALA A 264 -12.71 -9.37 3.74
N TYR A 265 -12.28 -9.14 2.49
CA TYR A 265 -13.10 -9.49 1.31
C TYR A 265 -13.41 -10.98 1.26
N HIS A 266 -12.36 -11.80 1.36
CA HIS A 266 -12.48 -13.25 1.42
C HIS A 266 -12.69 -13.70 2.86
N GLN A 267 -13.88 -14.19 3.13
CA GLN A 267 -14.22 -14.80 4.42
C GLN A 267 -14.13 -16.32 4.30
N PRO A 268 -13.69 -17.04 5.33
CA PRO A 268 -13.76 -18.49 5.36
C PRO A 268 -15.17 -18.96 5.07
N THR A 269 -15.31 -19.92 4.15
CA THR A 269 -16.61 -20.55 3.89
C THR A 269 -16.95 -21.56 5.00
N ALA A 270 -18.22 -21.93 5.13
CA ALA A 270 -18.66 -22.97 6.08
C ALA A 270 -17.97 -24.33 5.82
N SER A 271 -17.48 -24.56 4.59
CA SER A 271 -16.70 -25.75 4.23
C SER A 271 -15.20 -25.63 4.53
N GLY A 272 -14.74 -24.49 5.08
CA GLY A 272 -13.33 -24.20 5.35
C GLY A 272 -12.49 -23.91 4.11
N SER A 273 -13.07 -23.87 2.90
CA SER A 273 -12.34 -23.46 1.70
C SER A 273 -12.15 -21.93 1.69
N SER A 274 -10.96 -21.49 1.30
CA SER A 274 -10.65 -20.07 1.12
C SER A 274 -10.04 -19.87 -0.27
N PRO A 275 -10.43 -18.82 -1.01
CA PRO A 275 -9.76 -18.47 -2.25
C PRO A 275 -8.37 -17.83 -2.02
N VAL A 276 -7.93 -17.67 -0.78
CA VAL A 276 -6.60 -17.17 -0.43
C VAL A 276 -5.56 -18.25 -0.71
N VAL A 277 -4.63 -17.91 -1.62
CA VAL A 277 -3.51 -18.76 -2.03
C VAL A 277 -2.20 -18.34 -1.35
N ASP A 278 -1.94 -17.01 -1.34
CA ASP A 278 -0.73 -16.44 -0.74
C ASP A 278 -1.04 -15.03 -0.19
N PRO A 279 -0.91 -14.78 1.12
CA PRO A 279 -1.15 -13.46 1.71
C PRO A 279 -0.01 -12.47 1.45
N THR A 280 1.09 -12.88 0.81
CA THR A 280 2.25 -12.04 0.55
C THR A 280 1.89 -10.82 -0.28
N GLY A 281 2.29 -9.64 0.18
CA GLY A 281 2.05 -8.38 -0.53
C GLY A 281 0.66 -7.78 -0.33
N ALA A 282 -0.30 -8.50 0.25
CA ALA A 282 -1.66 -7.99 0.50
C ALA A 282 -1.65 -6.69 1.31
N GLY A 283 -0.85 -6.62 2.38
CA GLY A 283 -0.69 -5.42 3.20
C GLY A 283 -0.20 -4.21 2.41
N ASN A 284 0.83 -4.39 1.59
CA ASN A 284 1.35 -3.30 0.75
C ASN A 284 0.36 -2.89 -0.34
N SER A 285 -0.36 -3.84 -0.96
CA SER A 285 -1.42 -3.53 -1.92
C SER A 285 -2.57 -2.76 -1.26
N PHE A 286 -2.97 -3.17 -0.07
CA PHE A 286 -3.93 -2.44 0.75
C PHE A 286 -3.49 -0.98 0.95
N LEU A 287 -2.24 -0.75 1.38
CA LEU A 287 -1.73 0.58 1.66
C LEU A 287 -1.56 1.44 0.40
N GLY A 288 -1.16 0.85 -0.72
CA GLY A 288 -1.10 1.54 -2.00
C GLY A 288 -2.48 2.01 -2.46
N ALA A 289 -3.49 1.14 -2.38
CA ALA A 289 -4.87 1.49 -2.73
C ALA A 289 -5.48 2.49 -1.74
N LEU A 290 -5.18 2.38 -0.44
CA LEU A 290 -5.57 3.35 0.57
C LEU A 290 -5.02 4.74 0.24
N ALA A 291 -3.70 4.84 0.00
CA ALA A 291 -3.03 6.09 -0.30
C ALA A 291 -3.61 6.75 -1.57
N GLN A 292 -3.78 5.99 -2.66
CA GLN A 292 -4.39 6.48 -3.88
C GLN A 292 -5.86 6.88 -3.68
N GLY A 293 -6.63 6.07 -2.95
CA GLY A 293 -8.03 6.34 -2.65
C GLY A 293 -8.25 7.61 -1.83
N MET A 294 -7.29 7.98 -0.97
CA MET A 294 -7.37 9.21 -0.19
C MET A 294 -7.21 10.50 -1.02
N VAL A 295 -6.74 10.43 -2.26
CA VAL A 295 -6.52 11.61 -3.12
C VAL A 295 -7.23 11.54 -4.46
N SER A 296 -7.93 10.46 -4.73
CA SER A 296 -8.71 10.27 -5.97
C SER A 296 -9.88 11.25 -6.03
N GLU A 297 -10.10 11.84 -7.21
CA GLU A 297 -11.26 12.71 -7.46
C GLU A 297 -12.59 12.01 -7.22
N ALA A 298 -12.66 10.69 -7.43
CA ALA A 298 -13.84 9.89 -7.14
C ALA A 298 -14.24 9.92 -5.64
N THR A 299 -13.28 10.17 -4.73
CA THR A 299 -13.52 10.31 -3.29
C THR A 299 -13.62 11.78 -2.85
N ALA A 300 -13.27 12.72 -3.70
CA ALA A 300 -13.21 14.16 -3.42
C ALA A 300 -14.58 14.82 -3.14
N SER A 301 -15.69 14.16 -3.47
CA SER A 301 -17.06 14.67 -3.23
C SER A 301 -17.44 14.75 -1.75
N CYS A 302 -16.63 14.27 -0.83
CA CYS A 302 -16.89 14.21 0.60
C CYS A 302 -16.21 15.30 1.45
N GLY A 303 -15.68 16.39 0.86
CA GLY A 303 -15.12 17.53 1.60
C GLY A 303 -13.59 17.55 1.66
N LYS A 304 -13.04 18.60 2.30
CA LYS A 304 -11.59 18.97 2.30
C LYS A 304 -10.64 17.93 2.94
N TYR A 305 -11.18 16.97 3.69
CA TYR A 305 -10.49 15.79 4.20
C TYR A 305 -11.15 14.60 3.53
N HIS A 306 -10.44 14.00 2.57
CA HIS A 306 -10.90 12.80 1.85
C HIS A 306 -11.34 11.75 2.88
N SER A 307 -12.58 11.33 2.80
CA SER A 307 -13.14 10.37 3.75
C SER A 307 -12.35 9.06 3.70
N ILE A 308 -11.73 8.67 4.79
CA ILE A 308 -10.97 7.42 4.88
C ILE A 308 -11.83 6.16 4.61
N PRO A 309 -13.13 6.08 4.98
CA PRO A 309 -13.93 4.89 4.72
C PRO A 309 -14.00 4.44 3.27
N PRO A 310 -14.25 5.30 2.26
CA PRO A 310 -14.18 4.88 0.86
C PRO A 310 -12.79 4.37 0.45
N ALA A 311 -11.72 5.02 0.91
CA ALA A 311 -10.36 4.58 0.62
C ALA A 311 -10.05 3.21 1.23
N LEU A 312 -10.57 2.91 2.42
CA LEU A 312 -10.45 1.59 3.07
C LEU A 312 -11.20 0.50 2.30
N ILE A 313 -12.34 0.81 1.70
CA ILE A 313 -13.05 -0.12 0.81
C ILE A 313 -12.18 -0.47 -0.39
N LEU A 314 -11.61 0.54 -1.07
CA LEU A 314 -10.69 0.32 -2.19
C LEU A 314 -9.47 -0.51 -1.76
N ALA A 315 -8.91 -0.22 -0.59
CA ALA A 315 -7.78 -0.93 -0.01
C ALA A 315 -8.09 -2.41 0.25
N THR A 316 -9.24 -2.70 0.88
CA THR A 316 -9.68 -4.07 1.17
C THR A 316 -9.89 -4.87 -0.12
N VAL A 317 -10.51 -4.25 -1.12
CA VAL A 317 -10.73 -4.88 -2.42
C VAL A 317 -9.42 -5.10 -3.17
N ALA A 318 -8.50 -4.13 -3.17
CA ALA A 318 -7.19 -4.30 -3.83
C ALA A 318 -6.38 -5.46 -3.21
N ALA A 319 -6.35 -5.55 -1.89
CA ALA A 319 -5.70 -6.66 -1.19
C ALA A 319 -6.29 -8.03 -1.59
N SER A 320 -7.61 -8.10 -1.83
CA SER A 320 -8.27 -9.35 -2.22
C SER A 320 -7.79 -9.91 -3.55
N PHE A 321 -7.40 -9.06 -4.50
CA PHE A 321 -6.84 -9.51 -5.77
C PHE A 321 -5.45 -10.13 -5.61
N VAL A 322 -4.66 -9.61 -4.66
CA VAL A 322 -3.28 -10.07 -4.44
C VAL A 322 -3.24 -11.44 -3.78
N VAL A 323 -4.14 -11.72 -2.85
CA VAL A 323 -4.10 -12.99 -2.11
C VAL A 323 -4.55 -14.22 -2.92
N GLU A 324 -5.12 -14.06 -4.10
CA GLU A 324 -5.70 -15.14 -4.93
C GLU A 324 -4.64 -15.95 -5.70
N GLN A 325 -3.38 -15.51 -5.73
CA GLN A 325 -2.26 -16.18 -6.41
C GLN A 325 -0.93 -15.86 -5.73
N ILE A 326 0.13 -16.52 -6.18
CA ILE A 326 1.51 -16.13 -5.88
C ILE A 326 1.89 -14.95 -6.76
N GLY A 327 2.45 -13.89 -6.17
CA GLY A 327 2.83 -12.67 -6.86
C GLY A 327 1.65 -11.73 -7.11
N VAL A 328 1.64 -11.06 -8.26
CA VAL A 328 0.69 -10.00 -8.60
C VAL A 328 -0.54 -10.53 -9.35
N PRO A 329 -1.70 -9.85 -9.26
CA PRO A 329 -2.89 -10.25 -9.99
C PRO A 329 -2.70 -10.16 -11.51
N ARG A 330 -3.36 -11.06 -12.24
CA ARG A 330 -3.29 -11.14 -13.70
C ARG A 330 -4.18 -10.08 -14.33
N GLN A 331 -3.57 -9.21 -15.14
CA GLN A 331 -4.29 -8.26 -15.97
C GLN A 331 -4.73 -8.91 -17.29
N SER A 332 -5.92 -8.60 -17.75
CA SER A 332 -6.45 -9.02 -19.05
C SER A 332 -7.49 -8.00 -19.55
N THR A 333 -8.00 -8.21 -20.78
CA THR A 333 -9.03 -7.36 -21.36
C THR A 333 -10.21 -8.22 -21.76
N SER A 334 -11.44 -7.79 -21.45
CA SER A 334 -12.67 -8.46 -21.89
C SER A 334 -12.90 -8.28 -23.40
N HIS A 335 -13.85 -9.03 -23.96
CA HIS A 335 -14.29 -8.85 -25.36
C HIS A 335 -14.85 -7.45 -25.64
N GLU A 336 -15.34 -6.76 -24.59
CA GLU A 336 -15.85 -5.38 -24.66
C GLU A 336 -14.77 -4.31 -24.46
N GLY A 337 -13.51 -4.71 -24.35
CA GLY A 337 -12.37 -3.78 -24.13
C GLY A 337 -12.19 -3.31 -22.68
N LYS A 338 -12.93 -3.88 -21.73
CA LYS A 338 -12.80 -3.54 -20.30
C LYS A 338 -11.58 -4.20 -19.68
N GLU A 339 -10.92 -3.48 -18.79
CA GLU A 339 -9.78 -4.01 -18.04
C GLU A 339 -10.26 -4.96 -16.95
N LEU A 340 -9.68 -6.15 -16.92
CA LEU A 340 -9.97 -7.18 -15.92
C LEU A 340 -8.70 -7.51 -15.14
N TRP A 341 -8.89 -7.75 -13.84
CA TRP A 341 -7.89 -8.27 -12.94
C TRP A 341 -8.40 -9.58 -12.34
N ASN A 342 -7.64 -10.67 -12.47
CA ASN A 342 -8.10 -12.02 -12.13
C ASN A 342 -9.49 -12.36 -12.73
N GLY A 343 -9.79 -11.82 -13.91
CA GLY A 343 -11.04 -12.09 -14.65
C GLY A 343 -12.25 -11.22 -14.26
N ILE A 344 -12.10 -10.23 -13.36
CA ILE A 344 -13.18 -9.32 -12.95
C ILE A 344 -12.72 -7.86 -12.98
N GLU A 345 -13.62 -6.90 -13.28
CA GLU A 345 -13.35 -5.47 -13.15
C GLU A 345 -13.16 -5.10 -11.66
N PHE A 346 -12.17 -4.24 -11.37
CA PHE A 346 -11.94 -3.75 -10.01
C PHE A 346 -13.17 -3.04 -9.44
N THR A 347 -13.79 -2.17 -10.23
CA THR A 347 -15.00 -1.42 -9.84
C THR A 347 -16.18 -2.33 -9.52
N GLU A 348 -16.34 -3.43 -10.26
CA GLU A 348 -17.40 -4.41 -9.97
C GLU A 348 -17.14 -5.11 -8.63
N ARG A 349 -15.89 -5.49 -8.34
CA ARG A 349 -15.55 -6.09 -7.05
C ARG A 349 -15.76 -5.10 -5.89
N VAL A 350 -15.43 -3.81 -6.10
CA VAL A 350 -15.74 -2.74 -5.13
C VAL A 350 -17.24 -2.65 -4.88
N ARG A 351 -18.07 -2.63 -5.94
CA ARG A 351 -19.54 -2.59 -5.83
C ARG A 351 -20.09 -3.77 -5.04
N LEU A 352 -19.61 -4.99 -5.34
CA LEU A 352 -20.02 -6.20 -4.63
C LEU A 352 -19.66 -6.17 -3.13
N TYR A 353 -18.45 -5.73 -2.82
CA TYR A 353 -17.99 -5.60 -1.44
C TYR A 353 -18.79 -4.54 -0.67
N THR A 354 -18.98 -3.37 -1.26
CA THR A 354 -19.75 -2.27 -0.63
C THR A 354 -21.19 -2.71 -0.34
N HIS A 355 -21.84 -3.37 -1.30
CA HIS A 355 -23.21 -3.87 -1.10
C HIS A 355 -23.28 -4.90 0.05
N LYS A 356 -22.33 -5.84 0.10
CA LYS A 356 -22.24 -6.83 1.19
C LYS A 356 -22.01 -6.14 2.54
N PHE A 357 -21.11 -5.16 2.59
CA PHE A 357 -20.77 -4.43 3.80
C PHE A 357 -21.94 -3.58 4.33
N CYS A 358 -22.64 -2.84 3.46
CA CYS A 358 -23.83 -2.07 3.85
C CYS A 358 -24.89 -2.96 4.49
N ARG A 359 -25.17 -4.15 3.94
CA ARG A 359 -26.08 -5.13 4.56
C ARG A 359 -25.65 -5.55 5.96
N THR A 360 -24.35 -5.82 6.16
CA THR A 360 -23.80 -6.20 7.46
C THR A 360 -23.98 -5.08 8.48
N LEU A 361 -23.83 -3.81 8.06
CA LEU A 361 -24.09 -2.64 8.92
C LEU A 361 -25.57 -2.51 9.32
N GLU A 362 -26.49 -2.77 8.40
CA GLU A 362 -27.93 -2.73 8.65
C GLU A 362 -28.38 -3.85 9.61
N GLU A 363 -27.78 -5.04 9.49
CA GLU A 363 -28.11 -6.21 10.32
C GLU A 363 -27.49 -6.15 11.74
N SER A 364 -26.42 -5.37 11.93
CA SER A 364 -25.71 -5.27 13.20
C SER A 364 -25.20 -3.85 13.48
N PRO A 365 -26.09 -2.87 13.70
CA PRO A 365 -25.72 -1.46 13.85
C PRO A 365 -24.80 -1.17 15.05
N GLN A 366 -24.83 -2.00 16.07
CA GLN A 366 -24.14 -1.76 17.36
C GLN A 366 -22.62 -2.05 17.31
N ASN A 367 -22.12 -2.75 16.31
CA ASN A 367 -20.72 -3.22 16.26
C ASN A 367 -19.80 -2.42 15.31
N HIS A 368 -20.32 -1.50 14.47
CA HIS A 368 -19.57 -1.07 13.29
C HIS A 368 -19.32 0.43 13.14
N LEU A 369 -20.08 1.27 13.81
CA LEU A 369 -19.93 2.73 13.71
C LEU A 369 -20.23 3.39 15.05
N GLN A 370 -19.21 3.81 15.77
CA GLN A 370 -19.34 4.89 16.75
C GLN A 370 -18.74 6.14 16.10
N ILE A 371 -19.60 6.94 15.48
CA ILE A 371 -19.33 8.34 15.14
C ILE A 371 -19.79 9.12 16.35
N ASN A 372 -18.86 9.60 17.18
CA ASN A 372 -19.15 10.59 18.22
C ASN A 372 -18.97 11.99 17.66
#